data_43efcd5ce8cb5b93fc8b485e2e238cd4
#
_entry.id   43efcd5ce8cb5b93fc8b485e2e238cd4
#
_cell.length_a   1.000
_cell.length_b   1.000
_cell.length_c   1.000
_cell.angle_alpha   90.00
_cell.angle_beta   90.00
_cell.angle_gamma   90.00
#
_symmetry.space_group_name_H-M   'P 1'
#
loop_
_entity.id
_entity.type
_entity.pdbx_description
1 polymer ?
#
loop_
_entity_poly.entity_id
_entity_poly.type
_entity_poly.pdbx_seq_one_letter_code
_entity_poly.pdbx_strand_id
1 'polypeptide(L)'
;MIKIGTYKVKTSAHDPEECLRITKDAGFDFVCLAAHCLYPGDTTGFTPELCDKVGIEFDNVHLTSNGTHAIWAYGETGDAIIDRYIYEIMLFSSLGVKTGICHVTWGTKTPPPISEIGLLRLEKVAECADKCGFKVALENSAFPEYLHYALPKLTAEYKSIGYCFDSGHRNAFAPEENFLARYGDLLCATHIQDNEGKTDMHIIPGDGSINWDKVTSELSKTAFARKMICAEVKGAYHKECPGKSAEEIRKSLSSIAVIDDENILKIYDGGFSVYEDLTYEQYVSRLADHMRKIANEIEKKSV
;
A
#
# COMPACT_ATOMS: atom_id res chain seq x y z
N MET A 1 9.85 -18.11 -11.15
CA MET A 1 8.95 -17.03 -11.61
C MET A 1 8.49 -16.25 -10.38
N ILE A 2 8.67 -14.94 -10.39
CA ILE A 2 8.23 -14.03 -9.32
C ILE A 2 6.69 -14.02 -9.28
N LYS A 3 6.10 -14.20 -8.09
CA LYS A 3 4.66 -14.04 -7.90
C LYS A 3 4.28 -12.56 -8.05
N ILE A 4 3.16 -12.29 -8.70
CA ILE A 4 2.58 -10.96 -8.78
C ILE A 4 1.25 -10.91 -8.03
N GLY A 5 1.06 -9.85 -7.26
CA GLY A 5 -0.18 -9.58 -6.54
C GLY A 5 -0.73 -8.18 -6.82
N THR A 6 -1.93 -7.95 -6.36
CA THR A 6 -2.55 -6.62 -6.38
C THR A 6 -3.44 -6.43 -5.16
N TYR A 7 -3.61 -5.19 -4.75
CA TYR A 7 -4.74 -4.86 -3.88
C TYR A 7 -6.05 -5.16 -4.60
N LYS A 8 -7.04 -5.58 -3.84
CA LYS A 8 -8.36 -5.81 -4.39
C LYS A 8 -8.79 -4.57 -5.18
N VAL A 9 -9.21 -4.77 -6.40
CA VAL A 9 -9.89 -3.74 -7.17
C VAL A 9 -11.39 -3.99 -7.05
N LYS A 10 -12.09 -3.06 -6.40
CA LYS A 10 -13.56 -3.11 -6.27
C LYS A 10 -14.20 -2.40 -7.45
N THR A 11 -15.26 -2.96 -7.97
CA THR A 11 -16.14 -2.32 -8.97
C THR A 11 -17.60 -2.46 -8.55
N SER A 12 -18.43 -1.50 -8.93
CA SER A 12 -19.88 -1.61 -8.78
C SER A 12 -20.53 -2.52 -9.83
N ALA A 13 -19.78 -2.91 -10.86
CA ALA A 13 -20.26 -3.75 -11.94
C ALA A 13 -20.24 -5.25 -11.62
N HIS A 14 -19.41 -5.67 -10.67
CA HIS A 14 -19.21 -7.08 -10.31
C HIS A 14 -19.30 -7.28 -8.80
N ASP A 15 -19.75 -8.45 -8.39
CA ASP A 15 -19.65 -8.85 -6.99
C ASP A 15 -18.21 -9.21 -6.59
N PRO A 16 -17.89 -9.32 -5.29
CA PRO A 16 -16.54 -9.59 -4.83
C PRO A 16 -15.94 -10.90 -5.35
N GLU A 17 -16.75 -11.95 -5.49
CA GLU A 17 -16.30 -13.25 -6.00
C GLU A 17 -15.88 -13.14 -7.47
N GLU A 18 -16.69 -12.45 -8.27
CA GLU A 18 -16.40 -12.21 -9.69
C GLU A 18 -15.15 -11.34 -9.86
N CYS A 19 -15.00 -10.27 -9.05
CA CYS A 19 -13.79 -9.46 -9.05
C CYS A 19 -12.53 -10.30 -8.78
N LEU A 20 -12.57 -11.20 -7.78
CA LEU A 20 -11.44 -12.06 -7.47
C LEU A 20 -11.17 -13.09 -8.58
N ARG A 21 -12.21 -13.64 -9.22
CA ARG A 21 -12.05 -14.56 -10.37
C ARG A 21 -11.37 -13.86 -11.55
N ILE A 22 -11.84 -12.67 -11.92
CA ILE A 22 -11.24 -11.85 -12.98
C ILE A 22 -9.77 -11.55 -12.65
N THR A 23 -9.47 -11.21 -11.40
CA THR A 23 -8.09 -10.94 -10.95
C THR A 23 -7.21 -12.17 -11.10
N LYS A 24 -7.69 -13.34 -10.68
CA LYS A 24 -6.99 -14.62 -10.83
C LYS A 24 -6.79 -15.00 -12.30
N ASP A 25 -7.86 -14.89 -13.11
CA ASP A 25 -7.83 -15.26 -14.54
C ASP A 25 -6.91 -14.34 -15.35
N ALA A 26 -6.72 -13.09 -14.92
CA ALA A 26 -5.73 -12.18 -15.47
C ALA A 26 -4.28 -12.59 -15.13
N GLY A 27 -4.06 -13.55 -14.24
CA GLY A 27 -2.75 -14.10 -13.92
C GLY A 27 -2.09 -13.55 -12.68
N PHE A 28 -2.85 -12.92 -11.77
CA PHE A 28 -2.36 -12.61 -10.43
C PHE A 28 -2.29 -13.87 -9.57
N ASP A 29 -1.22 -13.98 -8.80
CA ASP A 29 -0.98 -15.12 -7.90
C ASP A 29 -1.64 -14.90 -6.54
N PHE A 30 -1.73 -13.64 -6.09
CA PHE A 30 -2.30 -13.28 -4.79
C PHE A 30 -2.98 -11.90 -4.81
N VAL A 31 -3.78 -11.65 -3.77
CA VAL A 31 -4.41 -10.35 -3.49
C VAL A 31 -4.06 -9.85 -2.10
N CYS A 32 -4.12 -8.54 -1.93
CA CYS A 32 -4.01 -7.84 -0.66
C CYS A 32 -5.31 -7.09 -0.38
N LEU A 33 -5.63 -6.88 0.89
CA LEU A 33 -6.85 -6.20 1.31
C LEU A 33 -6.52 -4.96 2.16
N ALA A 34 -7.42 -4.00 2.21
CA ALA A 34 -7.37 -2.92 3.18
C ALA A 34 -8.03 -3.35 4.49
N ALA A 35 -7.58 -2.81 5.61
CA ALA A 35 -8.06 -3.17 6.96
C ALA A 35 -9.58 -3.21 7.10
N HIS A 36 -10.29 -2.25 6.49
CA HIS A 36 -11.74 -2.19 6.58
C HIS A 36 -12.46 -3.42 6.05
N CYS A 37 -11.85 -4.19 5.14
CA CYS A 37 -12.41 -5.42 4.61
C CYS A 37 -12.42 -6.58 5.62
N LEU A 38 -11.63 -6.47 6.67
CA LEU A 38 -11.47 -7.50 7.69
C LEU A 38 -12.14 -7.14 9.02
N TYR A 39 -12.78 -5.97 9.10
CA TYR A 39 -13.52 -5.61 10.31
C TYR A 39 -14.82 -6.39 10.44
N PRO A 40 -15.20 -6.76 11.67
CA PRO A 40 -16.53 -7.31 11.93
C PRO A 40 -17.63 -6.39 11.41
N GLY A 41 -18.54 -6.92 10.56
CA GLY A 41 -19.61 -6.14 9.95
C GLY A 41 -19.24 -5.41 8.66
N ASP A 42 -18.06 -5.68 8.08
CA ASP A 42 -17.72 -5.19 6.73
C ASP A 42 -18.76 -5.65 5.70
N THR A 43 -19.14 -4.73 4.84
CA THR A 43 -20.16 -4.96 3.78
C THR A 43 -19.53 -5.06 2.39
N THR A 44 -18.19 -4.98 2.27
CA THR A 44 -17.50 -5.09 0.97
C THR A 44 -17.55 -6.51 0.42
N GLY A 45 -17.68 -7.50 1.30
CA GLY A 45 -17.73 -8.92 0.96
C GLY A 45 -16.39 -9.54 0.56
N PHE A 46 -15.27 -8.80 0.65
CA PHE A 46 -13.94 -9.37 0.42
C PHE A 46 -13.40 -9.93 1.72
N THR A 47 -13.21 -11.24 1.77
CA THR A 47 -12.68 -11.95 2.94
C THR A 47 -11.58 -12.93 2.55
N PRO A 48 -10.72 -13.35 3.49
CA PRO A 48 -9.76 -14.43 3.24
C PRO A 48 -10.42 -15.71 2.77
N GLU A 49 -11.57 -16.08 3.35
CA GLU A 49 -12.32 -17.28 2.97
C GLU A 49 -12.85 -17.21 1.52
N LEU A 50 -13.21 -16.00 1.06
CA LEU A 50 -13.61 -15.81 -0.33
C LEU A 50 -12.41 -15.95 -1.27
N CYS A 51 -11.23 -15.48 -0.88
CA CYS A 51 -9.99 -15.70 -1.63
C CYS A 51 -9.70 -17.22 -1.75
N ASP A 52 -9.81 -17.96 -0.65
CA ASP A 52 -9.63 -19.42 -0.63
C ASP A 52 -10.66 -20.13 -1.53
N LYS A 53 -11.93 -19.72 -1.47
CA LYS A 53 -13.01 -20.25 -2.31
C LYS A 53 -12.72 -20.07 -3.80
N VAL A 54 -12.20 -18.91 -4.18
CA VAL A 54 -11.81 -18.61 -5.58
C VAL A 54 -10.48 -19.29 -5.92
N GLY A 55 -9.67 -19.62 -4.92
CA GLY A 55 -8.34 -20.21 -5.09
C GLY A 55 -7.30 -19.20 -5.56
N ILE A 56 -7.37 -17.97 -5.06
CA ILE A 56 -6.34 -16.95 -5.15
C ILE A 56 -5.74 -16.73 -3.76
N GLU A 57 -4.42 -16.66 -3.67
CA GLU A 57 -3.74 -16.49 -2.38
C GLU A 57 -4.09 -15.11 -1.76
N PHE A 58 -4.29 -15.06 -0.44
CA PHE A 58 -4.36 -13.82 0.31
C PHE A 58 -3.06 -13.61 1.08
N ASP A 59 -2.36 -12.49 0.86
CA ASP A 59 -1.02 -12.30 1.41
C ASP A 59 -0.99 -11.31 2.59
N ASN A 60 -1.35 -10.06 2.39
CA ASN A 60 -1.19 -9.03 3.41
C ASN A 60 -2.36 -8.05 3.47
N VAL A 61 -2.34 -7.21 4.51
CA VAL A 61 -3.35 -6.19 4.74
C VAL A 61 -2.70 -4.81 4.89
N HIS A 62 -3.28 -3.79 4.27
CA HIS A 62 -2.93 -2.41 4.58
C HIS A 62 -3.69 -1.97 5.83
N LEU A 63 -2.96 -1.68 6.93
CA LEU A 63 -3.53 -1.16 8.16
C LEU A 63 -4.12 0.24 7.94
N THR A 64 -5.00 0.67 8.84
CA THR A 64 -5.66 1.97 8.68
C THR A 64 -4.67 3.12 8.80
N SER A 65 -4.50 3.89 7.72
CA SER A 65 -3.48 4.95 7.62
C SER A 65 -3.97 6.35 8.04
N ASN A 66 -5.28 6.55 8.24
CA ASN A 66 -5.84 7.87 8.52
C ASN A 66 -5.28 8.49 9.82
N GLY A 67 -4.73 9.70 9.69
CA GLY A 67 -4.30 10.51 10.82
C GLY A 67 -3.01 10.06 11.50
N THR A 68 -2.23 9.16 10.89
CA THR A 68 -1.02 8.58 11.52
C THR A 68 0.06 9.61 11.85
N HIS A 69 0.01 10.83 11.29
CA HIS A 69 0.87 11.93 11.72
C HIS A 69 0.75 12.23 13.22
N ALA A 70 -0.43 11.99 13.82
CA ALA A 70 -0.65 12.26 15.25
C ALA A 70 0.12 11.30 16.18
N ILE A 71 0.70 10.21 15.66
CA ILE A 71 1.61 9.33 16.41
C ILE A 71 2.75 10.14 17.04
N TRP A 72 3.22 11.19 16.36
CA TRP A 72 4.36 12.00 16.78
C TRP A 72 3.99 13.17 17.71
N ALA A 73 2.70 13.49 17.85
CA ALA A 73 2.21 14.55 18.74
C ALA A 73 1.91 14.02 20.14
N TYR A 74 2.10 14.85 21.15
CA TYR A 74 1.60 14.56 22.50
C TYR A 74 0.06 14.59 22.49
N GLY A 75 -0.56 13.78 23.34
CA GLY A 75 -2.01 13.73 23.53
C GLY A 75 -2.67 12.44 23.07
N GLU A 76 -3.94 12.31 23.39
CA GLU A 76 -4.73 11.06 23.27
C GLU A 76 -4.96 10.60 21.82
N THR A 77 -4.95 11.53 20.86
CA THR A 77 -5.15 11.17 19.43
C THR A 77 -4.08 10.19 18.94
N GLY A 78 -2.82 10.43 19.31
CA GLY A 78 -1.73 9.53 18.95
C GLY A 78 -1.87 8.16 19.63
N ASP A 79 -2.31 8.12 20.89
CA ASP A 79 -2.55 6.87 21.61
C ASP A 79 -3.69 6.07 20.98
N ALA A 80 -4.78 6.74 20.58
CA ALA A 80 -5.91 6.10 19.89
C ALA A 80 -5.52 5.46 18.55
N ILE A 81 -4.55 6.03 17.83
CA ILE A 81 -4.02 5.42 16.60
C ILE A 81 -3.25 4.15 16.91
N ILE A 82 -2.44 4.16 17.97
CA ILE A 82 -1.69 2.98 18.41
C ILE A 82 -2.62 1.88 18.91
N ASP A 83 -3.63 2.22 19.70
CA ASP A 83 -4.65 1.27 20.14
C ASP A 83 -5.36 0.62 18.96
N ARG A 84 -5.66 1.39 17.90
CA ARG A 84 -6.22 0.86 16.67
C ARG A 84 -5.25 -0.09 15.97
N TYR A 85 -3.97 0.24 15.83
CA TYR A 85 -2.99 -0.66 15.22
C TYR A 85 -2.83 -1.96 16.01
N ILE A 86 -2.80 -1.86 17.33
CA ILE A 86 -2.74 -3.04 18.20
C ILE A 86 -4.00 -3.90 18.00
N TYR A 87 -5.18 -3.29 17.98
CA TYR A 87 -6.43 -3.99 17.68
C TYR A 87 -6.41 -4.68 16.32
N GLU A 88 -6.00 -3.97 15.27
CA GLU A 88 -5.88 -4.51 13.90
C GLU A 88 -4.92 -5.70 13.85
N ILE A 89 -3.74 -5.58 14.45
CA ILE A 89 -2.75 -6.66 14.48
C ILE A 89 -3.32 -7.91 15.18
N MET A 90 -3.95 -7.74 16.33
CA MET A 90 -4.56 -8.85 17.08
C MET A 90 -5.70 -9.51 16.28
N LEU A 91 -6.60 -8.70 15.72
CA LEU A 91 -7.72 -9.18 14.91
C LEU A 91 -7.22 -9.93 13.69
N PHE A 92 -6.34 -9.31 12.89
CA PHE A 92 -5.91 -9.87 11.61
C PHE A 92 -5.01 -11.09 11.81
N SER A 93 -4.16 -11.09 12.84
CA SER A 93 -3.41 -12.28 13.22
C SER A 93 -4.32 -13.45 13.57
N SER A 94 -5.45 -13.20 14.27
CA SER A 94 -6.44 -14.24 14.57
C SER A 94 -7.15 -14.81 13.35
N LEU A 95 -7.23 -14.02 12.26
CA LEU A 95 -7.73 -14.43 10.95
C LEU A 95 -6.66 -15.10 10.08
N GLY A 96 -5.45 -15.34 10.60
CA GLY A 96 -4.37 -15.99 9.88
C GLY A 96 -3.50 -15.07 9.02
N VAL A 97 -3.78 -13.76 8.98
CA VAL A 97 -2.93 -12.78 8.28
C VAL A 97 -1.57 -12.71 8.94
N LYS A 98 -0.51 -12.64 8.13
CA LYS A 98 0.88 -12.65 8.63
C LYS A 98 1.59 -11.31 8.51
N THR A 99 1.13 -10.42 7.64
CA THR A 99 1.80 -9.15 7.35
C THR A 99 0.80 -8.01 7.23
N GLY A 100 1.09 -6.89 7.88
CA GLY A 100 0.37 -5.64 7.72
C GLY A 100 1.29 -4.50 7.31
N ILE A 101 0.84 -3.66 6.41
CA ILE A 101 1.57 -2.46 5.98
C ILE A 101 1.03 -1.25 6.75
N CYS A 102 1.91 -0.39 7.26
CA CYS A 102 1.49 0.83 7.92
C CYS A 102 2.35 2.04 7.53
N HIS A 103 1.72 3.20 7.52
CA HIS A 103 2.42 4.47 7.41
C HIS A 103 2.91 4.93 8.77
N VAL A 104 4.15 5.38 8.84
CA VAL A 104 4.71 5.99 10.06
C VAL A 104 4.23 7.43 10.26
N THR A 105 3.83 8.11 9.18
CA THR A 105 3.19 9.43 9.19
C THR A 105 2.41 9.65 7.90
N TRP A 106 1.16 10.09 8.03
CA TRP A 106 0.27 10.38 6.89
C TRP A 106 -0.91 11.27 7.33
N GLY A 107 -1.50 12.02 6.39
CA GLY A 107 -2.75 12.73 6.61
C GLY A 107 -2.62 14.21 6.93
N THR A 108 -1.43 14.80 6.82
CA THR A 108 -1.22 16.25 6.95
C THR A 108 -0.05 16.71 6.10
N LYS A 109 -0.06 17.99 5.69
CA LYS A 109 1.07 18.67 5.02
C LYS A 109 2.17 19.08 5.99
N THR A 110 1.82 19.24 7.26
CA THR A 110 2.70 19.71 8.32
C THR A 110 2.62 18.76 9.51
N PRO A 111 3.26 17.58 9.42
CA PRO A 111 3.26 16.63 10.52
C PRO A 111 3.98 17.23 11.74
N PRO A 112 3.59 16.82 12.96
CA PRO A 112 4.31 17.20 14.17
C PRO A 112 5.78 16.82 14.07
N PRO A 113 6.71 17.54 14.72
CA PRO A 113 8.13 17.17 14.74
C PRO A 113 8.33 15.72 15.22
N ILE A 114 9.36 15.06 14.69
CA ILE A 114 9.80 13.76 15.19
C ILE A 114 10.04 13.85 16.71
N SER A 115 9.51 12.91 17.45
CA SER A 115 9.52 12.93 18.91
C SER A 115 9.76 11.53 19.50
N GLU A 116 10.28 11.49 20.73
CA GLU A 116 10.45 10.23 21.46
C GLU A 116 9.11 9.53 21.74
N ILE A 117 8.04 10.30 21.97
CA ILE A 117 6.70 9.72 22.18
C ILE A 117 6.22 8.96 20.95
N GLY A 118 6.54 9.43 19.75
CA GLY A 118 6.21 8.73 18.50
C GLY A 118 6.92 7.40 18.39
N LEU A 119 8.21 7.35 18.73
CA LEU A 119 8.98 6.11 18.76
C LEU A 119 8.43 5.12 19.80
N LEU A 120 8.24 5.55 21.02
CA LEU A 120 7.66 4.72 22.11
C LEU A 120 6.29 4.13 21.74
N ARG A 121 5.49 4.86 20.99
CA ARG A 121 4.20 4.39 20.47
C ARG A 121 4.39 3.30 19.42
N LEU A 122 5.32 3.49 18.47
CA LEU A 122 5.62 2.48 17.46
C LEU A 122 6.27 1.22 18.08
N GLU A 123 7.02 1.35 19.17
CA GLU A 123 7.54 0.22 19.95
C GLU A 123 6.41 -0.64 20.53
N LYS A 124 5.31 -0.04 21.03
CA LYS A 124 4.13 -0.80 21.47
C LYS A 124 3.49 -1.60 20.34
N VAL A 125 3.46 -1.04 19.12
CA VAL A 125 3.00 -1.75 17.92
C VAL A 125 3.91 -2.93 17.62
N ALA A 126 5.23 -2.73 17.65
CA ALA A 126 6.23 -3.77 17.39
C ALA A 126 6.17 -4.90 18.45
N GLU A 127 6.02 -4.57 19.72
CA GLU A 127 5.82 -5.56 20.81
C GLU A 127 4.56 -6.41 20.60
N CYS A 128 3.45 -5.77 20.19
CA CYS A 128 2.22 -6.49 19.88
C CYS A 128 2.42 -7.42 18.70
N ALA A 129 3.07 -6.94 17.64
CA ALA A 129 3.36 -7.71 16.45
C ALA A 129 4.25 -8.93 16.74
N ASP A 130 5.30 -8.78 17.56
CA ASP A 130 6.16 -9.89 18.00
C ASP A 130 5.34 -10.94 18.77
N LYS A 131 4.48 -10.52 19.70
CA LYS A 131 3.62 -11.42 20.49
C LYS A 131 2.61 -12.17 19.61
N CYS A 132 2.12 -11.55 18.54
CA CYS A 132 1.16 -12.14 17.62
C CYS A 132 1.81 -12.97 16.48
N GLY A 133 3.13 -12.96 16.36
CA GLY A 133 3.81 -13.55 15.21
C GLY A 133 3.45 -12.86 13.89
N PHE A 134 3.17 -11.56 13.96
CA PHE A 134 2.70 -10.72 12.86
C PHE A 134 3.84 -9.81 12.38
N LYS A 135 3.98 -9.62 11.07
CA LYS A 135 4.98 -8.73 10.48
C LYS A 135 4.36 -7.36 10.21
N VAL A 136 5.00 -6.29 10.66
CA VAL A 136 4.60 -4.92 10.34
C VAL A 136 5.62 -4.31 9.38
N ALA A 137 5.20 -4.02 8.17
CA ALA A 137 6.00 -3.37 7.16
C ALA A 137 5.79 -1.84 7.20
N LEU A 138 6.81 -1.10 7.59
CA LEU A 138 6.77 0.36 7.58
C LEU A 138 7.01 0.86 6.15
N GLU A 139 6.09 1.66 5.64
CA GLU A 139 6.12 2.13 4.26
C GLU A 139 6.80 3.49 4.12
N ASN A 140 7.55 3.70 3.03
CA ASN A 140 8.03 5.03 2.66
C ASN A 140 6.86 5.89 2.19
N SER A 141 6.73 7.07 2.77
CA SER A 141 5.64 8.02 2.53
C SER A 141 6.18 9.43 2.23
N ALA A 142 5.31 10.44 2.27
CA ALA A 142 5.63 11.82 1.92
C ALA A 142 6.76 12.48 2.75
N PHE A 143 7.04 11.94 3.93
CA PHE A 143 8.05 12.49 4.87
C PHE A 143 9.05 11.40 5.25
N PRO A 144 10.06 11.15 4.40
CA PRO A 144 10.99 10.03 4.57
C PRO A 144 11.80 10.09 5.88
N GLU A 145 12.00 11.26 6.46
CA GLU A 145 12.72 11.43 7.71
C GLU A 145 12.10 10.67 8.90
N TYR A 146 10.78 10.49 8.90
CA TYR A 146 10.09 9.70 9.94
C TYR A 146 10.42 8.22 9.82
N LEU A 147 10.42 7.70 8.60
CA LEU A 147 10.86 6.33 8.35
C LEU A 147 12.34 6.15 8.69
N HIS A 148 13.19 7.10 8.27
CA HIS A 148 14.62 7.07 8.56
C HIS A 148 14.94 7.11 10.05
N TYR A 149 14.09 7.74 10.84
CA TYR A 149 14.22 7.78 12.29
C TYR A 149 13.71 6.51 12.97
N ALA A 150 12.54 6.01 12.57
CA ALA A 150 11.86 4.92 13.25
C ALA A 150 12.39 3.54 12.84
N LEU A 151 12.52 3.25 11.54
CA LEU A 151 12.80 1.91 11.04
C LEU A 151 14.10 1.31 11.59
N PRO A 152 15.26 2.00 11.57
CA PRO A 152 16.50 1.43 12.09
C PRO A 152 16.45 1.15 13.60
N LYS A 153 15.75 1.99 14.37
CA LYS A 153 15.62 1.83 15.83
C LYS A 153 14.73 0.63 16.15
N LEU A 154 13.61 0.50 15.49
CA LEU A 154 12.67 -0.59 15.72
C LEU A 154 13.25 -1.93 15.26
N THR A 155 13.91 -2.00 14.11
CA THR A 155 14.51 -3.26 13.61
C THR A 155 15.72 -3.73 14.40
N ALA A 156 16.36 -2.86 15.16
CA ALA A 156 17.43 -3.24 16.08
C ALA A 156 16.91 -4.14 17.24
N GLU A 157 15.66 -3.98 17.64
CA GLU A 157 15.07 -4.65 18.81
C GLU A 157 13.97 -5.65 18.43
N TYR A 158 13.20 -5.38 17.38
CA TYR A 158 11.99 -6.14 17.01
C TYR A 158 12.13 -6.83 15.65
N LYS A 159 12.02 -8.15 15.65
CA LYS A 159 12.07 -8.95 14.40
C LYS A 159 10.78 -8.86 13.59
N SER A 160 9.68 -8.46 14.22
CA SER A 160 8.39 -8.25 13.59
C SER A 160 8.34 -7.04 12.65
N ILE A 161 9.30 -6.11 12.77
CA ILE A 161 9.34 -4.91 11.93
C ILE A 161 10.11 -5.18 10.62
N GLY A 162 9.59 -4.65 9.53
CA GLY A 162 10.22 -4.68 8.21
C GLY A 162 9.88 -3.43 7.40
N TYR A 163 10.20 -3.48 6.12
CA TYR A 163 10.05 -2.36 5.20
C TYR A 163 9.08 -2.71 4.07
N CYS A 164 8.20 -1.77 3.72
CA CYS A 164 7.42 -1.78 2.49
C CYS A 164 7.94 -0.70 1.54
N PHE A 165 8.30 -1.10 0.33
CA PHE A 165 8.71 -0.16 -0.72
C PHE A 165 7.51 0.23 -1.57
N ASP A 166 7.14 1.52 -1.52
CA ASP A 166 6.21 2.13 -2.47
C ASP A 166 6.98 2.94 -3.53
N SER A 167 6.81 2.52 -4.79
CA SER A 167 7.47 3.13 -5.94
C SER A 167 6.92 4.52 -6.28
N GLY A 168 5.62 4.72 -6.12
CA GLY A 168 4.96 5.98 -6.41
C GLY A 168 5.21 7.03 -5.33
N HIS A 169 5.14 6.65 -4.06
CA HIS A 169 5.52 7.55 -2.97
C HIS A 169 6.96 8.04 -3.13
N ARG A 170 7.89 7.14 -3.48
CA ARG A 170 9.26 7.56 -3.78
C ARG A 170 9.28 8.58 -4.92
N ASN A 171 8.62 8.28 -6.05
CA ASN A 171 8.64 9.14 -7.23
C ASN A 171 8.02 10.52 -6.96
N ALA A 172 6.92 10.57 -6.21
CA ALA A 172 6.19 11.81 -5.93
C ALA A 172 6.85 12.67 -4.86
N PHE A 173 7.42 12.06 -3.81
CA PHE A 173 7.79 12.78 -2.59
C PHE A 173 9.28 12.75 -2.28
N ALA A 174 10.01 11.75 -2.76
CA ALA A 174 11.43 11.57 -2.44
C ALA A 174 12.21 10.92 -3.60
N PRO A 175 12.19 11.49 -4.83
CA PRO A 175 12.73 10.86 -6.04
C PRO A 175 14.24 10.59 -5.95
N GLU A 176 14.98 11.37 -5.16
CA GLU A 176 16.43 11.23 -4.98
C GLU A 176 16.80 10.15 -3.94
N GLU A 177 15.84 9.70 -3.12
CA GLU A 177 16.11 8.70 -2.08
C GLU A 177 16.30 7.30 -2.67
N ASN A 178 17.33 6.61 -2.19
CA ASN A 178 17.56 5.22 -2.52
C ASN A 178 17.18 4.30 -1.35
N PHE A 179 15.89 4.20 -1.10
CA PHE A 179 15.33 3.38 -0.02
C PHE A 179 15.74 1.91 -0.11
N LEU A 180 15.79 1.34 -1.33
CA LEU A 180 16.14 -0.07 -1.52
C LEU A 180 17.61 -0.36 -1.26
N ALA A 181 18.53 0.57 -1.55
CA ALA A 181 19.92 0.41 -1.14
C ALA A 181 20.08 0.48 0.39
N ARG A 182 19.21 1.24 1.06
CA ARG A 182 19.28 1.44 2.50
C ARG A 182 18.53 0.37 3.31
N TYR A 183 17.40 -0.08 2.81
CA TYR A 183 16.47 -0.94 3.55
C TYR A 183 16.06 -2.22 2.81
N GLY A 184 16.69 -2.52 1.67
CA GLY A 184 16.33 -3.69 0.85
C GLY A 184 16.42 -5.02 1.57
N ASP A 185 17.32 -5.16 2.55
CA ASP A 185 17.45 -6.36 3.38
C ASP A 185 16.27 -6.52 4.37
N LEU A 186 15.55 -5.43 4.67
CA LEU A 186 14.38 -5.40 5.53
C LEU A 186 13.07 -5.51 4.74
N LEU A 187 13.15 -5.54 3.40
CA LEU A 187 11.98 -5.55 2.52
C LEU A 187 11.12 -6.79 2.77
N CYS A 188 9.85 -6.59 3.08
CA CYS A 188 8.88 -7.65 3.31
C CYS A 188 7.50 -7.37 2.70
N ALA A 189 7.34 -6.22 2.02
CA ALA A 189 6.19 -5.87 1.21
C ALA A 189 6.59 -4.89 0.11
N THR A 190 5.78 -4.78 -0.94
CA THR A 190 5.94 -3.76 -1.98
C THR A 190 4.60 -3.19 -2.39
N HIS A 191 4.55 -1.90 -2.69
CA HIS A 191 3.48 -1.21 -3.38
C HIS A 191 4.03 -0.69 -4.71
N ILE A 192 3.73 -1.43 -5.77
CA ILE A 192 4.16 -1.10 -7.13
C ILE A 192 3.05 -0.32 -7.81
N GLN A 193 3.28 0.96 -8.04
CA GLN A 193 2.37 1.89 -8.70
C GLN A 193 3.18 2.96 -9.44
N ASP A 194 2.53 3.74 -10.27
CA ASP A 194 3.16 4.84 -11.00
C ASP A 194 2.42 6.17 -10.77
N ASN A 195 3.07 7.26 -11.13
CA ASN A 195 2.53 8.61 -11.13
C ASN A 195 3.43 9.54 -11.97
N GLU A 196 3.04 10.82 -12.09
CA GLU A 196 3.78 11.83 -12.85
C GLU A 196 4.90 12.54 -12.05
N GLY A 197 5.26 12.02 -10.86
CA GLY A 197 6.32 12.61 -10.02
C GLY A 197 5.91 13.84 -9.23
N LYS A 198 4.61 14.12 -9.09
CA LYS A 198 4.10 15.30 -8.37
C LYS A 198 3.06 14.96 -7.31
N THR A 199 2.31 13.90 -7.55
CA THR A 199 1.19 13.48 -6.71
C THR A 199 1.11 11.96 -6.67
N ASP A 200 0.51 11.43 -5.62
CA ASP A 200 0.30 9.99 -5.45
C ASP A 200 -0.92 9.55 -6.26
N MET A 201 -0.69 9.13 -7.52
CA MET A 201 -1.78 8.85 -8.48
C MET A 201 -2.24 7.41 -8.49
N HIS A 202 -1.43 6.47 -8.04
CA HIS A 202 -1.73 5.03 -8.06
C HIS A 202 -2.16 4.50 -9.44
N ILE A 203 -1.51 4.94 -10.53
CA ILE A 203 -1.77 4.44 -11.88
C ILE A 203 -0.96 3.19 -12.19
N ILE A 204 -1.32 2.51 -13.29
CA ILE A 204 -0.64 1.29 -13.72
C ILE A 204 0.85 1.56 -13.96
N PRO A 205 1.75 0.72 -13.45
CA PRO A 205 3.19 0.84 -13.69
C PRO A 205 3.53 0.93 -15.17
N GLY A 206 4.26 1.98 -15.55
CA GLY A 206 4.63 2.29 -16.93
C GLY A 206 3.71 3.29 -17.63
N ASP A 207 2.63 3.73 -16.99
CA ASP A 207 1.75 4.79 -17.49
C ASP A 207 2.13 6.19 -16.94
N GLY A 208 3.09 6.25 -16.01
CA GLY A 208 3.60 7.48 -15.41
C GLY A 208 5.05 7.79 -15.81
N SER A 209 5.76 8.45 -14.92
CA SER A 209 7.12 8.94 -15.15
C SER A 209 8.22 8.14 -14.45
N ILE A 210 7.90 7.06 -13.74
CA ILE A 210 8.89 6.25 -13.02
C ILE A 210 9.88 5.60 -13.99
N ASN A 211 11.16 5.73 -13.68
CA ASN A 211 12.22 4.99 -14.40
C ASN A 211 12.23 3.52 -13.94
N TRP A 212 11.44 2.69 -14.62
CA TRP A 212 11.30 1.25 -14.29
C TRP A 212 12.57 0.45 -14.50
N ASP A 213 13.48 0.89 -15.38
CA ASP A 213 14.79 0.24 -15.53
C ASP A 213 15.63 0.38 -14.25
N LYS A 214 15.65 1.58 -13.65
CA LYS A 214 16.28 1.84 -12.36
C LYS A 214 15.60 1.05 -11.24
N VAL A 215 14.26 1.13 -11.12
CA VAL A 215 13.50 0.47 -10.06
C VAL A 215 13.68 -1.04 -10.08
N THR A 216 13.55 -1.68 -11.26
CA THR A 216 13.73 -3.13 -11.38
C THR A 216 15.16 -3.57 -11.10
N SER A 217 16.16 -2.75 -11.46
CA SER A 217 17.57 -2.99 -11.10
C SER A 217 17.81 -2.91 -9.59
N GLU A 218 17.12 -2.02 -8.88
CA GLU A 218 17.23 -1.94 -7.42
C GLU A 218 16.49 -3.10 -6.74
N LEU A 219 15.26 -3.41 -7.18
CA LEU A 219 14.46 -4.52 -6.65
C LEU A 219 15.14 -5.88 -6.86
N SER A 220 15.83 -6.09 -8.00
CA SER A 220 16.53 -7.35 -8.30
C SER A 220 17.61 -7.72 -7.28
N LYS A 221 18.10 -6.75 -6.51
CA LYS A 221 19.09 -6.96 -5.45
C LYS A 221 18.47 -7.42 -4.13
N THR A 222 17.14 -7.33 -3.99
CA THR A 222 16.45 -7.68 -2.74
C THR A 222 15.94 -9.13 -2.78
N ALA A 223 16.10 -9.84 -1.67
CA ALA A 223 15.66 -11.24 -1.58
C ALA A 223 14.13 -11.38 -1.66
N PHE A 224 13.38 -10.38 -1.17
CA PHE A 224 11.92 -10.38 -1.18
C PHE A 224 11.36 -10.20 -2.60
N ALA A 225 11.79 -9.14 -3.32
CA ALA A 225 11.25 -8.84 -4.65
C ALA A 225 11.57 -9.91 -5.70
N ARG A 226 12.60 -10.73 -5.46
CA ARG A 226 12.88 -11.93 -6.27
C ARG A 226 11.90 -13.09 -6.05
N LYS A 227 10.98 -12.96 -5.09
CA LYS A 227 9.94 -13.95 -4.80
C LYS A 227 8.57 -13.43 -5.19
N MET A 228 8.26 -12.20 -4.83
CA MET A 228 6.95 -11.60 -5.04
C MET A 228 6.97 -10.08 -5.05
N ILE A 229 6.04 -9.49 -5.81
CA ILE A 229 5.76 -8.05 -5.84
C ILE A 229 4.25 -7.82 -5.87
N CYS A 230 3.79 -6.75 -5.22
CA CYS A 230 2.36 -6.40 -5.16
C CYS A 230 2.12 -5.03 -5.78
N ALA A 231 1.10 -4.91 -6.63
CA ALA A 231 0.62 -3.63 -7.13
C ALA A 231 -0.33 -2.97 -6.12
N GLU A 232 -0.17 -1.66 -5.92
CA GLU A 232 -1.16 -0.84 -5.24
C GLU A 232 -1.69 0.22 -6.20
N VAL A 233 -2.58 -0.20 -7.08
CA VAL A 233 -3.16 0.65 -8.11
C VAL A 233 -4.61 0.92 -7.78
N LYS A 234 -4.98 2.18 -7.72
CA LYS A 234 -6.36 2.61 -7.54
C LYS A 234 -7.04 2.62 -8.90
N GLY A 235 -8.06 1.80 -8.97
CA GLY A 235 -8.71 1.48 -10.22
C GLY A 235 -9.27 2.65 -10.97
N ALA A 236 -9.31 2.47 -12.16
CA ALA A 236 -9.97 3.00 -13.29
C ALA A 236 -11.43 3.44 -13.13
N TYR A 237 -11.94 3.65 -11.94
CA TYR A 237 -13.38 3.79 -11.78
C TYR A 237 -13.80 5.14 -11.25
N HIS A 238 -13.68 6.16 -12.08
CA HIS A 238 -14.53 7.32 -11.86
C HIS A 238 -16.02 6.96 -12.01
N LYS A 239 -16.38 5.91 -12.75
CA LYS A 239 -17.72 5.31 -12.77
C LYS A 239 -18.20 4.79 -11.41
N GLU A 240 -17.31 4.53 -10.46
CA GLU A 240 -17.67 4.18 -9.09
C GLU A 240 -18.08 5.38 -8.22
N CYS A 241 -17.87 6.59 -8.72
CA CYS A 241 -18.38 7.81 -8.11
C CYS A 241 -19.48 8.49 -8.97
N PRO A 242 -20.41 7.74 -9.60
CA PRO A 242 -21.43 8.33 -10.44
C PRO A 242 -22.28 9.28 -9.61
N GLY A 243 -22.36 10.53 -10.05
CA GLY A 243 -23.20 11.55 -9.41
C GLY A 243 -22.55 12.31 -8.24
N LYS A 244 -21.28 12.04 -7.90
CA LYS A 244 -20.56 12.90 -6.95
C LYS A 244 -19.97 14.12 -7.66
N SER A 245 -20.22 15.29 -7.09
CA SER A 245 -19.57 16.52 -7.51
C SER A 245 -18.08 16.52 -7.17
N ALA A 246 -17.27 17.32 -7.85
CA ALA A 246 -15.87 17.54 -7.53
C ALA A 246 -15.67 17.98 -6.06
N GLU A 247 -16.63 18.73 -5.49
CA GLU A 247 -16.60 19.17 -4.10
C GLU A 247 -16.80 18.01 -3.12
N GLU A 248 -17.71 17.07 -3.40
CA GLU A 248 -17.94 15.88 -2.57
C GLU A 248 -16.75 14.94 -2.61
N ILE A 249 -16.10 14.78 -3.79
CA ILE A 249 -14.87 14.04 -3.95
C ILE A 249 -13.75 14.70 -3.15
N ARG A 250 -13.56 16.01 -3.29
CA ARG A 250 -12.58 16.79 -2.54
C ARG A 250 -12.75 16.64 -1.04
N LYS A 251 -13.98 16.73 -0.56
CA LYS A 251 -14.30 16.58 0.86
C LYS A 251 -13.98 15.16 1.38
N SER A 252 -14.23 14.13 0.60
CA SER A 252 -13.90 12.75 0.98
C SER A 252 -12.39 12.49 0.99
N LEU A 253 -11.63 13.18 0.13
CA LEU A 253 -10.17 13.06 0.03
C LEU A 253 -9.42 14.03 0.94
N SER A 254 -10.03 15.13 1.38
CA SER A 254 -9.39 16.12 2.25
C SER A 254 -8.96 15.56 3.61
N SER A 255 -9.59 14.50 4.07
CA SER A 255 -9.17 13.77 5.28
C SER A 255 -7.87 12.97 5.12
N ILE A 256 -7.42 12.75 3.88
CA ILE A 256 -6.24 11.92 3.56
C ILE A 256 -5.03 12.81 3.21
N ALA A 257 -5.22 14.12 3.05
CA ALA A 257 -4.32 14.90 2.22
C ALA A 257 -3.08 15.48 2.92
N VAL A 258 -1.96 14.97 2.58
CA VAL A 258 -0.67 15.67 2.46
C VAL A 258 -0.67 16.63 1.24
N ILE A 259 -1.69 16.62 0.42
CA ILE A 259 -1.79 17.20 -0.92
C ILE A 259 -2.76 18.39 -0.89
N ASP A 260 -2.48 19.48 -1.63
CA ASP A 260 -3.41 20.60 -1.73
C ASP A 260 -4.65 20.25 -2.57
N ASP A 261 -5.70 21.05 -2.44
CA ASP A 261 -6.98 20.77 -3.06
C ASP A 261 -6.90 20.56 -4.57
N GLU A 262 -6.08 21.32 -5.28
CA GLU A 262 -5.91 21.17 -6.73
C GLU A 262 -5.21 19.87 -7.09
N ASN A 263 -4.19 19.49 -6.31
CA ASN A 263 -3.48 18.25 -6.53
C ASN A 263 -4.35 17.03 -6.22
N ILE A 264 -5.19 17.11 -5.19
CA ILE A 264 -6.16 16.04 -4.88
C ILE A 264 -7.10 15.82 -6.07
N LEU A 265 -7.63 16.90 -6.64
CA LEU A 265 -8.46 16.79 -7.84
C LEU A 265 -7.71 16.17 -9.03
N LYS A 266 -6.47 16.60 -9.27
CA LYS A 266 -5.65 16.03 -10.35
C LYS A 266 -5.39 14.54 -10.16
N ILE A 267 -5.09 14.10 -8.95
CA ILE A 267 -4.90 12.67 -8.65
C ILE A 267 -6.16 11.90 -9.01
N TYR A 268 -7.31 12.40 -8.55
CA TYR A 268 -8.55 11.72 -8.78
C TYR A 268 -8.94 11.68 -10.25
N ASP A 269 -8.89 12.82 -10.91
CA ASP A 269 -9.21 12.92 -12.33
C ASP A 269 -8.17 12.21 -13.20
N GLY A 270 -6.88 12.37 -12.92
CA GLY A 270 -5.79 11.76 -13.67
C GLY A 270 -5.79 10.24 -13.59
N GLY A 271 -5.94 9.68 -12.40
CA GLY A 271 -5.94 8.23 -12.19
C GLY A 271 -7.15 7.54 -12.80
N PHE A 272 -8.31 8.20 -12.78
CA PHE A 272 -9.53 7.62 -13.32
C PHE A 272 -9.72 7.87 -14.83
N SER A 273 -9.35 9.03 -15.33
CA SER A 273 -9.51 9.36 -16.75
C SER A 273 -8.61 8.55 -17.67
N VAL A 274 -7.43 8.14 -17.20
CA VAL A 274 -6.48 7.31 -17.97
C VAL A 274 -7.10 5.98 -18.42
N TYR A 275 -8.07 5.44 -17.66
CA TYR A 275 -8.66 4.11 -17.90
C TYR A 275 -10.16 4.15 -18.20
N GLU A 276 -10.68 5.33 -18.50
CA GLU A 276 -12.13 5.55 -18.72
C GLU A 276 -12.73 4.63 -19.78
N ASP A 277 -11.98 4.35 -20.82
CA ASP A 277 -12.40 3.53 -21.95
C ASP A 277 -12.22 2.01 -21.74
N LEU A 278 -11.59 1.59 -20.62
CA LEU A 278 -11.37 0.19 -20.33
C LEU A 278 -12.56 -0.43 -19.59
N THR A 279 -12.88 -1.68 -19.91
CA THR A 279 -13.70 -2.51 -19.02
C THR A 279 -12.86 -2.93 -17.80
N TYR A 280 -13.53 -3.46 -16.76
CA TYR A 280 -12.82 -3.95 -15.57
C TYR A 280 -11.82 -5.05 -15.92
N GLU A 281 -12.23 -6.03 -16.75
CA GLU A 281 -11.40 -7.13 -17.20
C GLU A 281 -10.20 -6.65 -17.99
N GLN A 282 -10.40 -5.68 -18.89
CA GLN A 282 -9.33 -5.08 -19.67
C GLN A 282 -8.33 -4.34 -18.78
N TYR A 283 -8.82 -3.62 -17.79
CA TYR A 283 -7.99 -2.93 -16.82
C TYR A 283 -7.15 -3.91 -15.98
N VAL A 284 -7.79 -4.93 -15.40
CA VAL A 284 -7.10 -5.92 -14.56
C VAL A 284 -6.08 -6.72 -15.38
N SER A 285 -6.44 -7.09 -16.62
CA SER A 285 -5.53 -7.78 -17.54
C SER A 285 -4.31 -6.91 -17.90
N ARG A 286 -4.54 -5.62 -18.22
CA ARG A 286 -3.45 -4.68 -18.50
C ARG A 286 -2.52 -4.51 -17.28
N LEU A 287 -3.08 -4.38 -16.08
CA LEU A 287 -2.29 -4.30 -14.86
C LEU A 287 -1.44 -5.56 -14.66
N ALA A 288 -2.03 -6.75 -14.84
CA ALA A 288 -1.30 -8.01 -14.74
C ALA A 288 -0.15 -8.10 -15.74
N ASP A 289 -0.36 -7.69 -16.99
CA ASP A 289 0.67 -7.67 -18.03
C ASP A 289 1.84 -6.77 -17.66
N HIS A 290 1.56 -5.57 -17.10
CA HIS A 290 2.61 -4.65 -16.68
C HIS A 290 3.37 -5.18 -15.46
N MET A 291 2.68 -5.74 -14.48
CA MET A 291 3.31 -6.38 -13.33
C MET A 291 4.18 -7.57 -13.73
N ARG A 292 3.73 -8.37 -14.71
CA ARG A 292 4.51 -9.50 -15.22
C ARG A 292 5.77 -9.04 -15.98
N LYS A 293 5.70 -7.92 -16.72
CA LYS A 293 6.88 -7.30 -17.34
C LYS A 293 7.90 -6.87 -16.28
N ILE A 294 7.45 -6.21 -15.22
CA ILE A 294 8.33 -5.80 -14.10
C ILE A 294 8.97 -7.01 -13.44
N ALA A 295 8.19 -8.05 -13.12
CA ALA A 295 8.69 -9.29 -12.54
C ALA A 295 9.77 -9.94 -13.41
N ASN A 296 9.55 -10.03 -14.72
CA ASN A 296 10.52 -10.57 -15.68
C ASN A 296 11.81 -9.75 -15.74
N GLU A 297 11.72 -8.40 -15.69
CA GLU A 297 12.91 -7.54 -15.66
C GLU A 297 13.70 -7.71 -14.34
N ILE A 298 13.02 -7.87 -13.20
CA ILE A 298 13.67 -8.19 -11.92
C ILE A 298 14.41 -9.54 -12.03
N GLU A 299 13.78 -10.58 -12.57
CA GLU A 299 14.42 -11.89 -12.76
C GLU A 299 15.68 -11.80 -13.63
N LYS A 300 15.60 -11.13 -14.78
CA LYS A 300 16.75 -10.96 -15.70
C LYS A 300 17.93 -10.24 -15.04
N LYS A 301 17.66 -9.28 -14.15
CA LYS A 301 18.70 -8.49 -13.46
C LYS A 301 19.20 -9.14 -12.17
N SER A 302 18.59 -10.25 -11.75
CA SER A 302 18.96 -10.98 -10.52
C SER A 302 20.09 -12.00 -10.75
N VAL A 303 20.60 -12.11 -11.96
CA VAL A 303 21.63 -13.08 -12.39
C VAL A 303 23.04 -12.55 -12.16
#